data_8079636bba7c972998e09d54d4ed3d55
#
_entry.id   8079636bba7c972998e09d54d4ed3d55
#
_cell.length_a   1.000
_cell.length_b   1.000
_cell.length_c   1.000
_cell.angle_alpha   90.00
_cell.angle_beta   90.00
_cell.angle_gamma   90.00
#
_symmetry.space_group_name_H-M   'P 1'
#
loop_
_entity.id
_entity.type
_entity.pdbx_description
1 polymer ?
#
loop_
_entity_poly.entity_id
_entity_poly.type
_entity_poly.pdbx_seq_one_letter_code
_entity_poly.pdbx_strand_id
1 'polypeptide(L)'
;MGKLIKSCIVAPPGWLFAGADFDALEEKIGSILSGDPNRIKVYTEGLDGHSMRAYKYFTDQMPDIDPNNIYSINSIKKKYPELRFDSKAPTFALQYMGTWHTLHKRCGFSKEKAQEIEKAFHDLYKVSDEFNLKNKKFMEKHGYV
;
A
#
# COMPACT_ATOMS: atom_id res chain seq x y z
N MET A 1 1.35 8.91 19.50
CA MET A 1 0.80 8.14 20.64
C MET A 1 1.22 6.68 20.68
N GLY A 2 1.21 5.90 19.60
CA GLY A 2 1.52 4.46 19.66
C GLY A 2 2.90 4.07 20.18
N LYS A 3 3.95 4.84 19.92
CA LYS A 3 5.31 4.53 20.41
C LYS A 3 5.45 4.72 21.93
N LEU A 4 4.83 5.75 22.48
CA LEU A 4 4.84 6.03 23.93
C LEU A 4 4.10 4.94 24.72
N ILE A 5 2.94 4.48 24.23
CA ILE A 5 2.19 3.40 24.88
C ILE A 5 2.99 2.09 24.84
N LYS A 6 3.60 1.77 23.71
CA LYS A 6 4.44 0.56 23.59
C LYS A 6 5.67 0.59 24.50
N SER A 7 6.27 1.76 24.72
CA SER A 7 7.42 1.89 25.63
C SER A 7 7.07 1.70 27.12
N CYS A 8 5.79 1.80 27.50
CA CYS A 8 5.31 1.52 28.85
C CYS A 8 5.17 0.01 29.14
N ILE A 9 5.17 -0.82 28.10
CA ILE A 9 5.08 -2.27 28.23
C ILE A 9 6.50 -2.81 28.36
N VAL A 10 6.87 -3.23 29.58
CA VAL A 10 8.20 -3.77 29.88
C VAL A 10 8.07 -5.21 30.38
N ALA A 11 9.03 -6.06 30.02
CA ALA A 11 9.08 -7.40 30.58
C ALA A 11 9.52 -7.36 32.06
N PRO A 12 9.00 -8.24 32.92
CA PRO A 12 9.50 -8.39 34.28
C PRO A 12 10.99 -8.71 34.30
N PRO A 13 11.72 -8.47 35.44
CA PRO A 13 13.10 -8.82 35.54
C PRO A 13 13.38 -10.31 35.21
N GLY A 14 14.36 -10.56 34.34
CA GLY A 14 14.68 -11.92 33.86
C GLY A 14 13.80 -12.44 32.70
N TRP A 15 12.83 -11.66 32.24
CA TRP A 15 11.97 -12.02 31.12
C TRP A 15 12.25 -11.15 29.89
N LEU A 16 11.91 -11.67 28.71
CA LEU A 16 12.01 -10.94 27.44
C LEU A 16 10.66 -11.00 26.72
N PHE A 17 10.29 -9.93 26.02
CA PHE A 17 9.25 -10.00 25.03
C PHE A 17 9.84 -10.52 23.71
N ALA A 18 9.21 -11.57 23.16
CA ALA A 18 9.46 -12.02 21.81
C ALA A 18 8.20 -11.75 20.97
N GLY A 19 8.39 -11.24 19.75
CA GLY A 19 7.32 -11.00 18.80
C GLY A 19 7.79 -11.39 17.41
N ALA A 20 6.90 -12.02 16.65
CA ALA A 20 7.08 -12.29 15.22
C ALA A 20 5.82 -11.86 14.48
N ASP A 21 6.01 -11.26 13.32
CA ASP A 21 4.92 -10.85 12.44
C ASP A 21 5.24 -11.24 11.00
N PHE A 22 4.23 -11.57 10.22
CA PHE A 22 4.42 -11.89 8.82
C PHE A 22 4.68 -10.61 8.01
N ASP A 23 5.72 -10.63 7.21
CA ASP A 23 6.02 -9.52 6.32
C ASP A 23 5.00 -9.43 5.18
N ALA A 24 4.21 -8.35 5.18
CA ALA A 24 3.22 -8.01 4.15
C ALA A 24 2.25 -9.16 3.79
N LEU A 25 1.82 -9.96 4.77
CA LEU A 25 1.01 -11.19 4.55
C LEU A 25 -0.22 -10.92 3.68
N GLU A 26 -1.03 -9.93 4.05
CA GLU A 26 -2.28 -9.60 3.35
C GLU A 26 -2.03 -9.21 1.89
N GLU A 27 -0.98 -8.43 1.64
CA GLU A 27 -0.64 -8.00 0.30
C GLU A 27 -0.13 -9.17 -0.56
N LYS A 28 0.64 -10.09 0.03
CA LYS A 28 1.10 -11.33 -0.64
C LYS A 28 -0.07 -12.23 -1.01
N ILE A 29 -0.99 -12.46 -0.07
CA ILE A 29 -2.19 -13.27 -0.32
C ILE A 29 -3.05 -12.61 -1.41
N GLY A 30 -3.33 -11.31 -1.31
CA GLY A 30 -4.08 -10.57 -2.32
C GLY A 30 -3.42 -10.61 -3.71
N SER A 31 -2.09 -10.59 -3.77
CA SER A 31 -1.33 -10.73 -5.01
C SER A 31 -1.51 -12.09 -5.66
N ILE A 32 -1.45 -13.15 -4.87
CA ILE A 32 -1.62 -14.55 -5.34
C ILE A 32 -3.06 -14.77 -5.81
N LEU A 33 -4.06 -14.35 -5.01
CA LEU A 33 -5.46 -14.59 -5.31
C LEU A 33 -5.94 -13.80 -6.53
N SER A 34 -5.50 -12.55 -6.70
CA SER A 34 -5.87 -11.73 -7.86
C SER A 34 -5.08 -12.06 -9.11
N GLY A 35 -3.87 -12.61 -8.97
CA GLY A 35 -2.94 -12.81 -10.08
C GLY A 35 -2.44 -11.50 -10.69
N ASP A 36 -2.52 -10.37 -9.98
CA ASP A 36 -2.15 -9.06 -10.50
C ASP A 36 -0.63 -8.97 -10.71
N PRO A 37 -0.17 -8.76 -11.98
CA PRO A 37 1.25 -8.79 -12.30
C PRO A 37 2.04 -7.68 -11.59
N ASN A 38 1.46 -6.51 -11.39
CA ASN A 38 2.14 -5.41 -10.70
C ASN A 38 2.31 -5.66 -9.20
N ARG A 39 1.39 -6.40 -8.59
CA ARG A 39 1.53 -6.85 -7.20
C ARG A 39 2.57 -7.98 -7.08
N ILE A 40 2.52 -8.96 -7.98
CA ILE A 40 3.44 -10.11 -7.99
C ILE A 40 4.89 -9.63 -8.21
N LYS A 41 5.10 -8.69 -9.12
CA LYS A 41 6.40 -8.10 -9.44
C LYS A 41 7.14 -7.54 -8.21
N VAL A 42 6.42 -6.98 -7.24
CA VAL A 42 6.98 -6.50 -5.96
C VAL A 42 7.76 -7.61 -5.23
N TYR A 43 7.27 -8.84 -5.29
CA TYR A 43 7.86 -9.97 -4.55
C TYR A 43 8.83 -10.81 -5.37
N THR A 44 8.69 -10.82 -6.69
CA THR A 44 9.53 -11.64 -7.59
C THR A 44 10.78 -10.90 -8.07
N GLU A 45 10.73 -9.57 -8.18
CA GLU A 45 11.81 -8.75 -8.72
C GLU A 45 12.52 -7.89 -7.66
N GLY A 46 12.16 -8.02 -6.37
CA GLY A 46 12.76 -7.24 -5.28
C GLY A 46 12.43 -5.74 -5.33
N LEU A 47 11.29 -5.39 -5.92
CA LEU A 47 10.80 -4.03 -5.98
C LEU A 47 10.21 -3.60 -4.63
N ASP A 48 10.56 -2.41 -4.13
CA ASP A 48 9.90 -1.83 -2.96
C ASP A 48 8.50 -1.30 -3.36
N GLY A 49 7.45 -2.06 -3.04
CA GLY A 49 6.07 -1.71 -3.38
C GLY A 49 5.61 -0.36 -2.84
N HIS A 50 6.09 0.06 -1.65
CA HIS A 50 5.78 1.39 -1.12
C HIS A 50 6.46 2.50 -1.91
N SER A 51 7.70 2.30 -2.35
CA SER A 51 8.41 3.25 -3.21
C SER A 51 7.76 3.36 -4.58
N MET A 52 7.35 2.24 -5.17
CA MET A 52 6.62 2.23 -6.44
C MET A 52 5.30 3.01 -6.35
N ARG A 53 4.51 2.80 -5.31
CA ARG A 53 3.26 3.54 -5.08
C ARG A 53 3.51 5.01 -4.81
N ALA A 54 4.50 5.34 -4.00
CA ALA A 54 4.89 6.73 -3.76
C ALA A 54 5.23 7.45 -5.06
N TYR A 55 6.02 6.81 -5.94
CA TYR A 55 6.31 7.36 -7.25
C TYR A 55 5.03 7.61 -8.06
N LYS A 56 4.10 6.66 -8.10
CA LYS A 56 2.84 6.81 -8.85
C LYS A 56 1.94 7.92 -8.33
N TYR A 57 1.95 8.17 -7.01
CA TYR A 57 1.10 9.21 -6.39
C TYR A 57 1.73 10.61 -6.42
N PHE A 58 3.06 10.69 -6.45
CA PHE A 58 3.82 11.94 -6.26
C PHE A 58 4.93 12.10 -7.31
N THR A 59 4.69 11.65 -8.55
CA THR A 59 5.68 11.66 -9.64
C THR A 59 6.29 13.04 -9.87
N ASP A 60 5.47 14.08 -9.79
CA ASP A 60 5.85 15.49 -9.94
C ASP A 60 6.88 15.97 -8.92
N GLN A 61 6.95 15.33 -7.76
CA GLN A 61 7.88 15.65 -6.68
C GLN A 61 9.17 14.81 -6.71
N MET A 62 9.31 13.91 -7.68
CA MET A 62 10.46 13.00 -7.79
C MET A 62 11.06 12.99 -9.21
N PRO A 63 11.56 14.15 -9.71
CA PRO A 63 12.01 14.28 -11.09
C PRO A 63 13.27 13.48 -11.43
N ASP A 64 14.05 13.06 -10.43
CA ASP A 64 15.28 12.30 -10.55
C ASP A 64 15.10 10.78 -10.50
N ILE A 65 13.85 10.31 -10.42
CA ILE A 65 13.52 8.89 -10.34
C ILE A 65 13.15 8.35 -11.73
N ASP A 66 13.89 7.34 -12.20
CA ASP A 66 13.56 6.58 -13.41
C ASP A 66 12.58 5.45 -13.07
N PRO A 67 11.33 5.48 -13.58
CA PRO A 67 10.32 4.46 -13.31
C PRO A 67 10.63 3.09 -13.92
N ASN A 68 11.53 3.01 -14.90
CA ASN A 68 11.90 1.78 -15.57
C ASN A 68 13.08 1.07 -14.89
N ASN A 69 13.70 1.73 -13.90
CA ASN A 69 14.84 1.20 -13.18
C ASN A 69 14.45 0.87 -11.73
N ILE A 70 14.46 -0.43 -11.40
CA ILE A 70 14.12 -0.93 -10.06
C ILE A 70 15.01 -0.31 -8.97
N TYR A 71 16.30 -0.16 -9.23
CA TYR A 71 17.21 0.47 -8.26
C TYR A 71 16.88 1.94 -8.03
N SER A 72 16.47 2.65 -9.08
CA SER A 72 16.01 4.03 -8.97
C SER A 72 14.74 4.12 -8.13
N ILE A 73 13.72 3.30 -8.40
CA ILE A 73 12.49 3.21 -7.60
C ILE A 73 12.81 2.87 -6.14
N ASN A 74 13.65 1.86 -5.89
CA ASN A 74 14.02 1.45 -4.54
C ASN A 74 14.82 2.54 -3.78
N SER A 75 15.51 3.44 -4.50
CA SER A 75 16.23 4.58 -3.90
C SER A 75 15.29 5.60 -3.22
N ILE A 76 14.01 5.64 -3.60
CA ILE A 76 12.98 6.50 -2.99
C ILE A 76 12.93 6.30 -1.47
N LYS A 77 13.15 5.08 -0.98
CA LYS A 77 13.22 4.79 0.46
C LYS A 77 14.23 5.67 1.20
N LYS A 78 15.33 6.05 0.54
CA LYS A 78 16.38 6.90 1.10
C LYS A 78 16.23 8.36 0.72
N LYS A 79 15.87 8.64 -0.55
CA LYS A 79 15.79 9.99 -1.10
C LYS A 79 14.52 10.73 -0.69
N TYR A 80 13.39 10.02 -0.62
CA TYR A 80 12.06 10.58 -0.39
C TYR A 80 11.29 9.80 0.69
N PRO A 81 11.84 9.64 1.92
CA PRO A 81 11.23 8.82 2.96
C PRO A 81 9.85 9.31 3.39
N GLU A 82 9.60 10.62 3.33
CA GLU A 82 8.32 11.23 3.69
C GLU A 82 7.24 10.88 2.66
N LEU A 83 7.49 11.09 1.37
CA LEU A 83 6.55 10.74 0.31
C LEU A 83 6.24 9.23 0.30
N ARG A 84 7.27 8.41 0.57
CA ARG A 84 7.09 6.96 0.76
C ARG A 84 6.22 6.64 1.97
N PHE A 85 6.36 7.38 3.04
CA PHE A 85 5.51 7.23 4.23
C PHE A 85 4.08 7.66 3.93
N ASP A 86 3.89 8.80 3.27
CA ASP A 86 2.58 9.37 2.93
C ASP A 86 1.79 8.50 1.94
N SER A 87 2.48 7.69 1.12
CA SER A 87 1.83 6.74 0.23
C SER A 87 1.15 5.56 0.94
N LYS A 88 1.50 5.26 2.21
CA LYS A 88 1.00 4.08 2.90
C LYS A 88 -0.48 4.18 3.26
N ALA A 89 -0.87 5.26 3.92
CA ALA A 89 -2.25 5.43 4.38
C ALA A 89 -3.28 5.41 3.24
N PRO A 90 -3.09 6.15 2.12
CA PRO A 90 -3.99 6.07 0.98
C PRO A 90 -3.99 4.68 0.33
N THR A 91 -2.84 4.02 0.22
CA THR A 91 -2.78 2.65 -0.33
C THR A 91 -3.61 1.69 0.51
N PHE A 92 -3.47 1.71 1.83
CA PHE A 92 -4.28 0.88 2.72
C PHE A 92 -5.78 1.18 2.56
N ALA A 93 -6.16 2.45 2.56
CA ALA A 93 -7.57 2.82 2.40
C ALA A 93 -8.16 2.28 1.08
N LEU A 94 -7.45 2.44 -0.03
CA LEU A 94 -7.90 1.98 -1.35
C LEU A 94 -7.90 0.45 -1.48
N GLN A 95 -6.94 -0.24 -0.86
CA GLN A 95 -6.88 -1.70 -0.84
C GLN A 95 -8.12 -2.32 -0.17
N TYR A 96 -8.69 -1.64 0.83
CA TYR A 96 -9.94 -2.02 1.48
C TYR A 96 -11.16 -1.31 0.92
N MET A 97 -11.16 -1.03 -0.40
CA MET A 97 -12.28 -0.42 -1.15
C MET A 97 -12.70 0.97 -0.65
N GLY A 98 -11.79 1.70 0.00
CA GLY A 98 -11.96 3.12 0.26
C GLY A 98 -11.96 3.91 -1.05
N THR A 99 -12.45 5.15 -0.99
CA THR A 99 -12.52 6.04 -2.15
C THR A 99 -11.76 7.34 -1.87
N TRP A 100 -11.65 8.21 -2.86
CA TRP A 100 -11.07 9.53 -2.68
C TRP A 100 -11.68 10.33 -1.52
N HIS A 101 -12.96 10.11 -1.19
CA HIS A 101 -13.59 10.71 -0.01
C HIS A 101 -12.89 10.28 1.29
N THR A 102 -12.50 9.00 1.38
CA THR A 102 -11.75 8.47 2.53
C THR A 102 -10.37 9.12 2.61
N LEU A 103 -9.70 9.26 1.47
CA LEU A 103 -8.38 9.90 1.38
C LEU A 103 -8.44 11.37 1.78
N HIS A 104 -9.45 12.09 1.28
CA HIS A 104 -9.66 13.49 1.63
C HIS A 104 -9.95 13.68 3.12
N LYS A 105 -10.89 12.91 3.69
CA LYS A 105 -11.32 13.08 5.08
C LYS A 105 -10.34 12.54 6.11
N ARG A 106 -9.64 11.44 5.82
CA ARG A 106 -8.80 10.73 6.80
C ARG A 106 -7.31 10.91 6.59
N CYS A 107 -6.87 11.10 5.35
CA CYS A 107 -5.45 11.23 5.03
C CYS A 107 -5.02 12.70 4.82
N GLY A 108 -5.97 13.67 4.80
CA GLY A 108 -5.68 15.09 4.70
C GLY A 108 -5.32 15.59 3.30
N PHE A 109 -5.52 14.81 2.25
CA PHE A 109 -5.29 15.24 0.86
C PHE A 109 -6.38 16.21 0.40
N SER A 110 -6.02 17.14 -0.52
CA SER A 110 -7.04 17.92 -1.24
C SER A 110 -7.95 16.97 -2.03
N LYS A 111 -9.13 17.44 -2.40
CA LYS A 111 -10.08 16.64 -3.20
C LYS A 111 -9.46 16.17 -4.51
N GLU A 112 -8.81 17.10 -5.21
CA GLU A 112 -8.15 16.86 -6.49
C GLU A 112 -7.04 15.82 -6.35
N LYS A 113 -6.15 15.99 -5.36
CA LYS A 113 -5.06 15.06 -5.12
C LYS A 113 -5.55 13.68 -4.68
N ALA A 114 -6.60 13.62 -3.88
CA ALA A 114 -7.23 12.36 -3.49
C ALA A 114 -7.78 11.59 -4.69
N GLN A 115 -8.42 12.28 -5.64
CA GLN A 115 -8.90 11.68 -6.89
C GLN A 115 -7.78 11.21 -7.81
N GLU A 116 -6.68 11.97 -7.91
CA GLU A 116 -5.48 11.56 -8.66
C GLU A 116 -4.88 10.29 -8.07
N ILE A 117 -4.74 10.21 -6.75
CA ILE A 117 -4.19 9.04 -6.05
C ILE A 117 -5.08 7.81 -6.25
N GLU A 118 -6.40 7.95 -6.11
CA GLU A 118 -7.36 6.87 -6.37
C GLU A 118 -7.23 6.36 -7.79
N LYS A 119 -7.22 7.25 -8.78
CA LYS A 119 -7.04 6.89 -10.19
C LYS A 119 -5.70 6.18 -10.42
N ALA A 120 -4.61 6.72 -9.89
CA ALA A 120 -3.28 6.12 -10.02
C ALA A 120 -3.20 4.70 -9.41
N PHE A 121 -3.89 4.46 -8.29
CA PHE A 121 -4.00 3.15 -7.66
C PHE A 121 -4.75 2.15 -8.54
N HIS A 122 -5.92 2.52 -9.05
CA HIS A 122 -6.73 1.65 -9.92
C HIS A 122 -6.05 1.40 -11.27
N ASP A 123 -5.38 2.40 -11.84
CA ASP A 123 -4.59 2.22 -13.06
C ASP A 123 -3.42 1.26 -12.85
N LEU A 124 -2.83 1.25 -11.66
CA LEU A 124 -1.73 0.35 -11.31
C LEU A 124 -2.19 -1.10 -11.09
N TYR A 125 -3.38 -1.30 -10.52
CA TYR A 125 -3.88 -2.61 -10.05
C TYR A 125 -5.19 -3.04 -10.71
N LYS A 126 -5.29 -2.88 -12.02
CA LYS A 126 -6.51 -3.20 -12.81
C LYS A 126 -6.97 -4.65 -12.64
N VAL A 127 -6.04 -5.60 -12.61
CA VAL A 127 -6.37 -7.02 -12.45
C VAL A 127 -6.93 -7.30 -11.06
N SER A 128 -6.39 -6.64 -10.03
CA SER A 128 -6.94 -6.72 -8.67
C SER A 128 -8.35 -6.13 -8.58
N ASP A 129 -8.62 -5.04 -9.28
CA ASP A 129 -9.95 -4.42 -9.32
C ASP A 129 -10.98 -5.33 -10.01
N GLU A 130 -10.60 -5.94 -11.13
CA GLU A 130 -11.45 -6.93 -11.83
C GLU A 130 -11.76 -8.14 -10.92
N PHE A 131 -10.75 -8.64 -10.20
CA PHE A 131 -10.93 -9.72 -9.22
C PHE A 131 -11.91 -9.32 -8.12
N ASN A 132 -11.75 -8.12 -7.53
CA ASN A 132 -12.63 -7.62 -6.49
C ASN A 132 -14.07 -7.43 -7.00
N LEU A 133 -14.22 -6.89 -8.22
CA LEU A 133 -15.54 -6.73 -8.84
C LEU A 133 -16.24 -8.07 -9.10
N LYS A 134 -15.48 -9.07 -9.54
CA LYS A 134 -15.99 -10.44 -9.72
C LYS A 134 -16.47 -11.04 -8.42
N ASN A 135 -15.69 -10.91 -7.36
CA ASN A 135 -16.04 -11.40 -6.03
C ASN A 135 -17.29 -10.69 -5.48
N LYS A 136 -17.36 -9.37 -5.63
CA LYS A 136 -18.55 -8.59 -5.25
C LYS A 136 -19.81 -9.09 -5.95
N LYS A 137 -19.78 -9.26 -7.26
CA LYS A 137 -20.92 -9.80 -8.04
C LYS A 137 -21.29 -11.22 -7.61
N PHE A 138 -20.29 -12.04 -7.30
CA PHE A 138 -20.52 -13.40 -6.81
C PHE A 138 -21.23 -13.37 -5.44
N MET A 139 -20.74 -12.54 -4.51
CA MET A 139 -21.35 -12.37 -3.20
C MET A 139 -22.78 -11.83 -3.29
N GLU A 140 -23.04 -10.84 -4.15
CA GLU A 140 -24.39 -10.29 -4.36
C GLU A 140 -25.37 -11.38 -4.87
N LYS A 141 -24.88 -12.33 -5.69
CA LYS A 141 -25.69 -13.40 -6.24
C LYS A 141 -25.92 -14.57 -5.26
N HIS A 142 -24.92 -14.91 -4.45
CA HIS A 142 -24.90 -16.15 -3.68
C HIS A 142 -24.98 -15.93 -2.15
N GLY A 143 -24.75 -14.69 -1.67
CA GLY A 143 -24.75 -14.35 -0.24
C GLY A 143 -23.48 -14.73 0.52
N TYR A 144 -22.44 -15.27 -0.16
CA TYR A 144 -21.13 -15.63 0.41
C TYR A 144 -20.01 -15.46 -0.63
N VAL A 145 -18.74 -15.49 -0.16
CA VAL A 145 -17.52 -15.43 -0.98
C VAL A 145 -16.75 -16.72 -0.85
#